data_007b7fd95757966de9a71bac97f52060
#
_entry.id   007b7fd95757966de9a71bac97f52060
#
_cell.length_a   1.000
_cell.length_b   1.000
_cell.length_c   1.000
_cell.angle_alpha   90.00
_cell.angle_beta   90.00
_cell.angle_gamma   90.00
#
_symmetry.space_group_name_H-M   'P 1'
#
loop_
_entity.id
_entity.type
_entity.pdbx_description
1 polymer ?
#
loop_
_entity_poly.entity_id
_entity_poly.type
_entity_poly.pdbx_seq_one_letter_code
_entity_poly.pdbx_strand_id
1 'polypeptide(L)'
;EMARQAARESIVLLENKDNILPLSKDMRTIAVLGPGADDLQPGDYTPKLQPGQLKSVLTGIKQAVGKQTKVIYEQGCDFTSLGENNIAKAVKVASQSDVVLLVLGDCSTSEATTDVYKTSGENHDYATLILPGKQQELLEAVCATGKPVILILQAGRPYNLSKASELCKAILVNWLPGQEGGPATADVLFGDYNPAGRLPMTFPRHVGQLPLYYNFKTSGRRYEYSDMEYYPLYYFGYGLSYTSFEYSGLKIQEKENGNITVQATVKNIGQRAGDEVVQLYVTDMYASVKTRITELKDFTRIHLKPGEAKTVSFELTPYELSLLNDHMDRVVEKGAFKILVGGVSPQYVAKDRIKDSVGYADSKKGLSGMLEYTHEFAAD
;
A
#
# COMPACT_ATOMS: atom_id res chain seq x y z
N GLU A 1 20.68 3.91 10.90
CA GLU A 1 20.07 4.77 9.87
C GLU A 1 19.51 3.94 8.71
N MET A 2 20.25 2.96 8.17
CA MET A 2 19.76 2.10 7.05
C MET A 2 18.45 1.40 7.37
N ALA A 3 18.29 0.78 8.56
CA ALA A 3 17.04 0.13 8.96
C ALA A 3 15.87 1.13 9.04
N ARG A 4 16.11 2.36 9.52
CA ARG A 4 15.08 3.42 9.56
C ARG A 4 14.72 3.90 8.17
N GLN A 5 15.70 4.01 7.27
CA GLN A 5 15.47 4.37 5.88
C GLN A 5 14.58 3.30 5.18
N ALA A 6 14.94 2.02 5.32
CA ALA A 6 14.16 0.92 4.75
C ALA A 6 12.72 0.90 5.29
N ALA A 7 12.55 1.10 6.61
CA ALA A 7 11.25 1.14 7.24
C ALA A 7 10.37 2.29 6.70
N ARG A 8 10.88 3.54 6.68
CA ARG A 8 10.10 4.70 6.19
C ARG A 8 9.79 4.63 4.70
N GLU A 9 10.67 4.00 3.90
CA GLU A 9 10.43 3.80 2.48
C GLU A 9 9.37 2.74 2.18
N SER A 10 9.16 1.78 3.09
CA SER A 10 8.15 0.73 2.96
C SER A 10 6.76 1.16 3.42
N ILE A 11 6.63 2.17 4.29
CA ILE A 11 5.35 2.63 4.80
C ILE A 11 4.47 3.16 3.66
N VAL A 12 3.23 2.67 3.59
CA VAL A 12 2.25 3.08 2.57
C VAL A 12 1.14 3.91 3.22
N LEU A 13 0.93 5.11 2.73
CA LEU A 13 -0.20 5.95 3.11
C LEU A 13 -1.39 5.63 2.21
N LEU A 14 -2.47 5.08 2.78
CA LEU A 14 -3.68 4.70 2.03
C LEU A 14 -4.75 5.78 2.02
N GLU A 15 -4.92 6.48 3.14
CA GLU A 15 -5.92 7.53 3.31
C GLU A 15 -5.30 8.74 4.02
N ASN A 16 -5.70 9.94 3.60
CA ASN A 16 -5.34 11.20 4.25
C ASN A 16 -6.45 12.24 4.05
N LYS A 17 -7.58 12.02 4.70
CA LYS A 17 -8.76 12.90 4.59
C LYS A 17 -8.47 14.24 5.20
N ASP A 18 -8.91 15.28 4.52
CA ASP A 18 -8.76 16.68 4.93
C ASP A 18 -7.28 17.08 5.13
N ASN A 19 -6.33 16.33 4.57
CA ASN A 19 -4.89 16.51 4.73
C ASN A 19 -4.48 16.58 6.22
N ILE A 20 -5.06 15.68 7.06
CA ILE A 20 -4.74 15.65 8.49
C ILE A 20 -3.28 15.33 8.75
N LEU A 21 -2.65 14.53 7.89
CA LEU A 21 -1.22 14.28 7.91
C LEU A 21 -0.50 15.23 6.94
N PRO A 22 0.71 15.70 7.30
CA PRO A 22 1.44 15.41 8.54
C PRO A 22 0.89 16.18 9.73
N LEU A 23 0.97 15.54 10.92
CA LEU A 23 0.59 16.15 12.20
C LEU A 23 1.59 17.22 12.62
N SER A 24 1.10 18.21 13.40
CA SER A 24 1.99 19.12 14.12
C SER A 24 2.66 18.41 15.30
N LYS A 25 3.95 18.68 15.53
CA LYS A 25 4.68 18.22 16.72
C LYS A 25 4.29 18.98 17.99
N ASP A 26 3.54 20.09 17.86
CA ASP A 26 3.10 20.97 18.96
C ASP A 26 1.67 20.67 19.43
N MET A 27 1.11 19.52 19.10
CA MET A 27 -0.19 19.07 19.61
C MET A 27 -0.13 18.92 21.13
N ARG A 28 -1.21 19.26 21.85
CA ARG A 28 -1.22 19.19 23.31
C ARG A 28 -1.29 17.76 23.82
N THR A 29 -2.13 16.92 23.19
CA THR A 29 -2.36 15.55 23.65
C THR A 29 -2.51 14.59 22.49
N ILE A 30 -1.68 13.56 22.46
CA ILE A 30 -1.72 12.46 21.48
C ILE A 30 -2.04 11.17 22.24
N ALA A 31 -3.12 10.49 21.88
CA ALA A 31 -3.37 9.13 22.32
C ALA A 31 -2.67 8.14 21.37
N VAL A 32 -1.95 7.17 21.92
CA VAL A 32 -1.35 6.06 21.17
C VAL A 32 -1.99 4.79 21.72
N LEU A 33 -2.89 4.18 20.93
CA LEU A 33 -3.78 3.11 21.36
C LEU A 33 -3.55 1.85 20.54
N GLY A 34 -4.00 0.72 21.07
CA GLY A 34 -3.99 -0.57 20.38
C GLY A 34 -2.87 -1.51 20.80
N PRO A 35 -3.00 -2.80 20.49
CA PRO A 35 -2.04 -3.83 20.92
C PRO A 35 -0.64 -3.62 20.29
N GLY A 36 -0.56 -3.13 19.06
CA GLY A 36 0.71 -2.84 18.39
C GLY A 36 1.38 -1.54 18.80
N ALA A 37 0.77 -0.73 19.69
CA ALA A 37 1.30 0.60 20.03
C ALA A 37 2.66 0.55 20.73
N ASP A 38 2.84 -0.35 21.68
CA ASP A 38 4.10 -0.55 22.42
C ASP A 38 4.70 -1.95 22.21
N ASP A 39 4.10 -2.76 21.38
CA ASP A 39 4.58 -4.08 20.96
C ASP A 39 4.80 -4.12 19.44
N LEU A 40 6.02 -3.83 19.01
CA LEU A 40 6.40 -3.88 17.60
C LEU A 40 6.70 -5.33 17.20
N GLN A 41 5.99 -5.82 16.20
CA GLN A 41 6.10 -7.19 15.72
C GLN A 41 7.23 -7.32 14.67
N PRO A 42 8.28 -8.11 14.95
CA PRO A 42 9.41 -8.26 14.03
C PRO A 42 9.13 -9.23 12.87
N GLY A 43 8.11 -10.09 13.01
CA GLY A 43 7.82 -11.19 12.09
C GLY A 43 8.46 -12.51 12.53
N ASP A 44 7.96 -13.63 11.98
CA ASP A 44 8.51 -14.97 12.24
C ASP A 44 9.95 -15.10 11.70
N TYR A 45 10.68 -16.06 12.22
CA TYR A 45 12.08 -16.34 11.90
C TYR A 45 13.05 -15.18 12.22
N THR A 46 12.61 -14.16 12.90
CA THR A 46 13.51 -13.10 13.38
C THR A 46 14.45 -13.69 14.45
N PRO A 47 15.76 -13.46 14.36
CA PRO A 47 16.71 -13.85 15.40
C PRO A 47 16.32 -13.25 16.74
N LYS A 48 16.73 -13.92 17.85
CA LYS A 48 16.49 -13.40 19.21
C LYS A 48 17.08 -12.00 19.31
N LEU A 49 16.22 -11.04 19.61
CA LEU A 49 16.58 -9.65 19.77
C LEU A 49 17.00 -9.34 21.21
N GLN A 50 17.87 -8.35 21.39
CA GLN A 50 18.20 -7.83 22.72
C GLN A 50 17.13 -6.82 23.17
N PRO A 51 16.87 -6.69 24.48
CA PRO A 51 15.93 -5.68 24.99
C PRO A 51 16.26 -4.28 24.45
N GLY A 52 15.24 -3.56 23.97
CA GLY A 52 15.35 -2.22 23.41
C GLY A 52 15.87 -2.14 21.96
N GLN A 53 16.13 -3.26 21.30
CA GLN A 53 16.44 -3.26 19.86
C GLN A 53 15.21 -2.92 18.99
N LEU A 54 14.04 -3.36 19.40
CA LEU A 54 12.78 -2.96 18.76
C LEU A 54 12.31 -1.65 19.36
N LYS A 55 12.06 -0.67 18.50
CA LYS A 55 11.51 0.64 18.90
C LYS A 55 10.06 0.69 18.51
N SER A 56 9.16 0.61 19.49
CA SER A 56 7.72 0.65 19.29
C SER A 56 7.25 1.98 18.69
N VAL A 57 6.02 1.99 18.14
CA VAL A 57 5.38 3.23 17.67
C VAL A 57 5.29 4.24 18.79
N LEU A 58 4.90 3.81 19.99
CA LEU A 58 4.86 4.64 21.19
C LEU A 58 6.22 5.30 21.49
N THR A 59 7.30 4.52 21.41
CA THR A 59 8.66 5.01 21.60
C THR A 59 9.02 6.04 20.53
N GLY A 60 8.74 5.78 19.26
CA GLY A 60 8.99 6.69 18.15
C GLY A 60 8.25 8.03 18.31
N ILE A 61 6.96 7.98 18.67
CA ILE A 61 6.16 9.18 18.91
C ILE A 61 6.72 10.00 20.09
N LYS A 62 7.01 9.37 21.23
CA LYS A 62 7.60 10.05 22.39
C LYS A 62 8.94 10.73 22.09
N GLN A 63 9.73 10.16 21.18
CA GLN A 63 11.02 10.76 20.75
C GLN A 63 10.84 11.91 19.77
N ALA A 64 9.78 11.89 18.96
CA ALA A 64 9.55 12.88 17.91
C ALA A 64 8.90 14.18 18.39
N VAL A 65 8.13 14.13 19.49
CA VAL A 65 7.40 15.29 20.01
C VAL A 65 8.16 16.01 21.13
N GLY A 66 7.82 17.29 21.33
CA GLY A 66 8.40 18.11 22.41
C GLY A 66 7.83 17.76 23.80
N LYS A 67 8.50 18.27 24.84
CA LYS A 67 8.10 18.05 26.26
C LYS A 67 6.72 18.59 26.61
N GLN A 68 6.19 19.54 25.84
CA GLN A 68 4.86 20.12 26.00
C GLN A 68 3.73 19.22 25.50
N THR A 69 4.04 18.24 24.63
CA THR A 69 3.06 17.30 24.10
C THR A 69 2.89 16.12 25.05
N LYS A 70 1.68 15.94 25.56
CA LYS A 70 1.33 14.80 26.40
C LYS A 70 1.01 13.59 25.52
N VAL A 71 1.80 12.54 25.59
CA VAL A 71 1.55 11.24 24.93
C VAL A 71 0.95 10.29 25.94
N ILE A 72 -0.28 9.82 25.70
CA ILE A 72 -1.00 8.89 26.56
C ILE A 72 -1.14 7.55 25.85
N TYR A 73 -0.71 6.50 26.51
CA TYR A 73 -0.82 5.12 26.01
C TYR A 73 -1.94 4.35 26.69
N GLU A 74 -2.65 3.54 25.93
CA GLU A 74 -3.56 2.53 26.40
C GLU A 74 -3.69 1.42 25.36
N GLN A 75 -3.51 0.16 25.78
CA GLN A 75 -3.60 -0.99 24.87
C GLN A 75 -5.02 -1.19 24.33
N GLY A 76 -6.04 -1.07 25.18
CA GLY A 76 -7.45 -1.20 24.83
C GLY A 76 -7.92 -2.64 24.60
N CYS A 77 -7.18 -3.43 23.83
CA CYS A 77 -7.41 -4.87 23.64
C CYS A 77 -6.09 -5.58 23.34
N ASP A 78 -6.10 -6.89 23.41
CA ASP A 78 -4.98 -7.72 22.93
C ASP A 78 -5.10 -7.99 21.42
N PHE A 79 -4.05 -8.55 20.83
CA PHE A 79 -4.06 -8.99 19.41
C PHE A 79 -5.09 -10.09 19.16
N THR A 80 -5.33 -10.95 20.15
CA THR A 80 -6.31 -12.05 20.08
C THR A 80 -7.46 -11.82 21.04
N SER A 81 -8.47 -12.69 21.00
CA SER A 81 -9.58 -12.67 21.97
C SER A 81 -9.22 -13.28 23.33
N LEU A 82 -8.02 -13.84 23.48
CA LEU A 82 -7.60 -14.56 24.69
C LEU A 82 -7.00 -13.63 25.75
N GLY A 83 -6.49 -12.46 25.35
CA GLY A 83 -5.88 -11.51 26.24
C GLY A 83 -6.85 -10.54 26.91
N GLU A 84 -6.30 -9.61 27.67
CA GLU A 84 -7.08 -8.58 28.36
C GLU A 84 -7.72 -7.59 27.39
N ASN A 85 -8.93 -7.14 27.73
CA ASN A 85 -9.66 -6.16 26.95
C ASN A 85 -10.15 -5.03 27.87
N ASN A 86 -9.74 -3.81 27.54
CA ASN A 86 -10.14 -2.60 28.26
C ASN A 86 -10.51 -1.47 27.30
N ILE A 87 -11.40 -1.77 26.36
CA ILE A 87 -11.87 -0.83 25.33
C ILE A 87 -12.43 0.45 25.96
N ALA A 88 -13.16 0.34 27.07
CA ALA A 88 -13.72 1.50 27.75
C ALA A 88 -12.64 2.50 28.22
N LYS A 89 -11.47 2.00 28.66
CA LYS A 89 -10.35 2.86 29.07
C LYS A 89 -9.70 3.52 27.86
N ALA A 90 -9.56 2.80 26.75
CA ALA A 90 -9.05 3.35 25.49
C ALA A 90 -9.97 4.47 24.96
N VAL A 91 -11.29 4.27 24.99
CA VAL A 91 -12.30 5.29 24.63
C VAL A 91 -12.18 6.52 25.52
N LYS A 92 -11.99 6.34 26.84
CA LYS A 92 -11.76 7.46 27.76
C LYS A 92 -10.50 8.26 27.40
N VAL A 93 -9.40 7.58 27.10
CA VAL A 93 -8.14 8.23 26.68
C VAL A 93 -8.33 8.93 25.33
N ALA A 94 -8.97 8.30 24.36
CA ALA A 94 -9.28 8.90 23.08
C ALA A 94 -10.09 10.20 23.22
N SER A 95 -11.15 10.19 24.02
CA SER A 95 -12.04 11.35 24.23
C SER A 95 -11.29 12.57 24.79
N GLN A 96 -10.21 12.38 25.51
CA GLN A 96 -9.40 13.42 26.15
C GLN A 96 -8.23 13.91 25.29
N SER A 97 -8.07 13.36 24.07
CA SER A 97 -6.93 13.63 23.22
C SER A 97 -7.31 14.50 22.02
N ASP A 98 -6.32 15.18 21.43
CA ASP A 98 -6.51 15.99 20.23
C ASP A 98 -6.53 15.10 18.98
N VAL A 99 -5.76 14.00 19.00
CA VAL A 99 -5.67 12.99 17.93
C VAL A 99 -5.41 11.61 18.54
N VAL A 100 -5.86 10.58 17.84
CA VAL A 100 -5.63 9.19 18.20
C VAL A 100 -4.81 8.50 17.12
N LEU A 101 -3.68 7.91 17.52
CA LEU A 101 -2.90 6.97 16.73
C LEU A 101 -3.29 5.57 17.20
N LEU A 102 -4.01 4.84 16.36
CA LEU A 102 -4.53 3.52 16.67
C LEU A 102 -3.71 2.46 15.94
N VAL A 103 -2.93 1.66 16.66
CA VAL A 103 -2.00 0.68 16.10
C VAL A 103 -2.57 -0.72 16.24
N LEU A 104 -3.01 -1.28 15.11
CA LEU A 104 -3.67 -2.59 15.02
C LEU A 104 -2.93 -3.50 14.05
N GLY A 105 -3.24 -4.79 14.08
CA GLY A 105 -2.70 -5.74 13.11
C GLY A 105 -2.42 -7.12 13.66
N ASP A 106 -1.31 -7.69 13.17
CA ASP A 106 -0.88 -9.05 13.49
C ASP A 106 0.07 -9.11 14.69
N CYS A 107 0.05 -10.27 15.33
CA CYS A 107 1.09 -10.72 16.26
C CYS A 107 1.73 -12.00 15.71
N SER A 108 3.01 -11.96 15.42
CA SER A 108 3.77 -13.13 14.96
C SER A 108 4.72 -13.66 16.03
N THR A 109 5.59 -12.79 16.55
CA THR A 109 6.57 -13.13 17.57
C THR A 109 6.77 -11.91 18.48
N SER A 110 6.58 -12.09 19.79
CA SER A 110 7.04 -11.13 20.80
C SER A 110 7.75 -11.89 21.91
N GLU A 111 8.52 -11.20 22.76
CA GLU A 111 9.16 -11.83 23.95
C GLU A 111 8.12 -12.44 24.91
N ALA A 112 6.88 -11.97 24.85
CA ALA A 112 5.76 -12.40 25.68
C ALA A 112 4.81 -13.40 25.00
N THR A 113 4.94 -13.65 23.69
CA THR A 113 3.99 -14.49 22.95
C THR A 113 4.33 -15.98 23.05
N THR A 114 3.39 -16.73 23.59
CA THR A 114 3.29 -18.17 23.34
C THR A 114 2.57 -18.39 22.01
N ASP A 115 2.70 -19.57 21.41
CA ASP A 115 2.04 -19.92 20.13
C ASP A 115 0.52 -19.68 20.12
N VAL A 116 -0.11 -19.70 21.29
CA VAL A 116 -1.56 -19.48 21.47
C VAL A 116 -1.98 -18.03 21.14
N TYR A 117 -1.07 -17.07 21.22
CA TYR A 117 -1.35 -15.64 20.98
C TYR A 117 -0.95 -15.13 19.61
N LYS A 118 -0.40 -15.99 18.76
CA LYS A 118 -0.01 -15.61 17.40
C LYS A 118 -1.23 -15.50 16.48
N THR A 119 -1.21 -14.53 15.60
CA THR A 119 -2.23 -14.33 14.55
C THR A 119 -1.65 -14.47 13.15
N SER A 120 -0.35 -14.57 13.04
CA SER A 120 0.39 -14.77 11.78
C SER A 120 1.69 -15.51 12.03
N GLY A 121 2.31 -16.02 10.97
CA GLY A 121 3.53 -16.81 11.02
C GLY A 121 3.30 -18.24 10.60
N GLU A 122 4.33 -19.08 10.70
CA GLU A 122 4.25 -20.48 10.31
C GLU A 122 3.18 -21.23 11.10
N ASN A 123 2.28 -21.92 10.39
CA ASN A 123 1.12 -22.63 10.93
C ASN A 123 0.08 -21.78 11.68
N HIS A 124 0.08 -20.45 11.46
CA HIS A 124 -0.86 -19.53 12.08
C HIS A 124 -1.60 -18.69 11.02
N ASP A 125 -2.47 -19.36 10.25
CA ASP A 125 -3.28 -18.74 9.21
C ASP A 125 -4.68 -18.38 9.71
N TYR A 126 -5.21 -17.30 9.13
CA TYR A 126 -6.59 -16.87 9.35
C TYR A 126 -7.43 -17.10 8.09
N ALA A 127 -8.59 -17.74 8.25
CA ALA A 127 -9.55 -17.97 7.16
C ALA A 127 -10.29 -16.70 6.74
N THR A 128 -10.19 -15.63 7.51
CA THR A 128 -10.85 -14.35 7.27
C THR A 128 -9.83 -13.22 7.14
N LEU A 129 -10.25 -12.07 6.59
CA LEU A 129 -9.45 -10.86 6.51
C LEU A 129 -9.96 -9.75 7.45
N ILE A 130 -10.67 -10.11 8.52
CA ILE A 130 -11.03 -9.19 9.59
C ILE A 130 -9.89 -9.09 10.60
N LEU A 131 -9.76 -7.95 11.25
CA LEU A 131 -8.77 -7.75 12.31
C LEU A 131 -8.99 -8.77 13.44
N PRO A 132 -7.92 -9.41 13.93
CA PRO A 132 -8.04 -10.46 14.95
C PRO A 132 -8.58 -9.95 16.29
N GLY A 133 -9.12 -10.87 17.09
CA GLY A 133 -9.57 -10.58 18.43
C GLY A 133 -10.67 -9.53 18.49
N LYS A 134 -10.49 -8.50 19.35
CA LYS A 134 -11.40 -7.36 19.52
C LYS A 134 -10.91 -6.07 18.86
N GLN A 135 -9.95 -6.15 17.96
CA GLN A 135 -9.36 -4.97 17.35
C GLN A 135 -10.37 -4.18 16.49
N GLN A 136 -11.30 -4.86 15.80
CA GLN A 136 -12.37 -4.20 15.07
C GLN A 136 -13.32 -3.46 16.01
N GLU A 137 -13.69 -4.06 17.14
CA GLU A 137 -14.53 -3.44 18.18
C GLU A 137 -13.84 -2.20 18.78
N LEU A 138 -12.54 -2.29 19.05
CA LEU A 138 -11.72 -1.16 19.53
C LEU A 138 -11.71 0.00 18.51
N LEU A 139 -11.48 -0.30 17.22
CA LEU A 139 -11.50 0.69 16.14
C LEU A 139 -12.81 1.47 16.12
N GLU A 140 -13.94 0.76 16.10
CA GLU A 140 -15.26 1.36 16.03
C GLU A 140 -15.58 2.20 17.27
N ALA A 141 -15.27 1.67 18.45
CA ALA A 141 -15.51 2.38 19.71
C ALA A 141 -14.66 3.66 19.85
N VAL A 142 -13.40 3.61 19.43
CA VAL A 142 -12.51 4.78 19.45
C VAL A 142 -12.97 5.82 18.41
N CYS A 143 -13.33 5.41 17.20
CA CYS A 143 -13.86 6.33 16.18
C CYS A 143 -15.18 6.98 16.60
N ALA A 144 -16.03 6.27 17.35
CA ALA A 144 -17.28 6.82 17.88
C ALA A 144 -17.09 7.99 18.85
N THR A 145 -15.89 8.23 19.36
CA THR A 145 -15.57 9.42 20.19
C THR A 145 -15.61 10.73 19.40
N GLY A 146 -15.66 10.67 18.07
CA GLY A 146 -15.61 11.85 17.18
C GLY A 146 -14.23 12.49 17.09
N LYS A 147 -13.21 11.95 17.73
CA LYS A 147 -11.82 12.42 17.61
C LYS A 147 -11.20 11.98 16.29
N PRO A 148 -10.27 12.75 15.71
CA PRO A 148 -9.52 12.30 14.55
C PRO A 148 -8.72 11.04 14.88
N VAL A 149 -8.99 9.94 14.15
CA VAL A 149 -8.29 8.67 14.31
C VAL A 149 -7.42 8.42 13.09
N ILE A 150 -6.17 8.06 13.33
CA ILE A 150 -5.20 7.62 12.33
C ILE A 150 -4.92 6.15 12.62
N LEU A 151 -5.31 5.27 11.71
CA LEU A 151 -4.99 3.85 11.80
C LEU A 151 -3.58 3.59 11.28
N ILE A 152 -2.80 2.86 12.07
CA ILE A 152 -1.48 2.34 11.72
C ILE A 152 -1.60 0.81 11.73
N LEU A 153 -1.64 0.21 10.55
CA LEU A 153 -1.75 -1.23 10.39
C LEU A 153 -0.37 -1.87 10.37
N GLN A 154 -0.07 -2.73 11.35
CA GLN A 154 1.13 -3.56 11.41
C GLN A 154 0.76 -5.00 11.05
N ALA A 155 0.87 -5.38 9.79
CA ALA A 155 0.44 -6.69 9.32
C ALA A 155 1.15 -7.09 8.03
N GLY A 156 1.40 -8.38 7.87
CA GLY A 156 1.92 -8.98 6.63
C GLY A 156 0.85 -9.33 5.61
N ARG A 157 -0.44 -9.08 5.91
CA ARG A 157 -1.58 -9.45 5.05
C ARG A 157 -2.51 -8.27 4.78
N PRO A 158 -3.29 -8.30 3.66
CA PRO A 158 -4.22 -7.24 3.29
C PRO A 158 -5.55 -7.40 4.03
N TYR A 159 -5.64 -6.94 5.25
CA TYR A 159 -6.89 -6.93 6.02
C TYR A 159 -8.01 -6.16 5.31
N ASN A 160 -9.26 -6.54 5.58
CA ASN A 160 -10.42 -5.76 5.18
C ASN A 160 -10.46 -4.44 5.97
N LEU A 161 -10.08 -3.35 5.31
CA LEU A 161 -10.05 -2.02 5.88
C LEU A 161 -11.27 -1.17 5.50
N SER A 162 -12.35 -1.77 4.96
CA SER A 162 -13.52 -1.00 4.51
C SER A 162 -14.08 -0.12 5.61
N LYS A 163 -14.22 -0.66 6.83
CA LYS A 163 -14.71 0.11 7.97
C LYS A 163 -13.73 1.18 8.44
N ALA A 164 -12.44 0.88 8.43
CA ALA A 164 -11.41 1.86 8.74
C ALA A 164 -11.39 3.00 7.70
N SER A 165 -11.53 2.67 6.41
CA SER A 165 -11.64 3.66 5.34
C SER A 165 -12.84 4.60 5.51
N GLU A 166 -13.94 4.14 6.05
CA GLU A 166 -15.09 5.01 6.36
C GLU A 166 -14.81 5.95 7.55
N LEU A 167 -14.30 5.38 8.64
CA LEU A 167 -14.26 6.00 9.97
C LEU A 167 -12.99 6.81 10.24
N CYS A 168 -11.82 6.35 9.78
CA CYS A 168 -10.54 6.97 10.06
C CYS A 168 -10.26 8.20 9.19
N LYS A 169 -9.49 9.13 9.72
CA LYS A 169 -9.01 10.31 8.99
C LYS A 169 -7.78 10.00 8.15
N ALA A 170 -6.94 9.06 8.60
CA ALA A 170 -5.81 8.57 7.80
C ALA A 170 -5.57 7.09 8.09
N ILE A 171 -4.95 6.39 7.13
CA ILE A 171 -4.58 4.98 7.24
C ILE A 171 -3.17 4.82 6.69
N LEU A 172 -2.28 4.27 7.53
CA LEU A 172 -0.94 3.84 7.14
C LEU A 172 -0.84 2.32 7.24
N VAL A 173 -0.15 1.70 6.28
CA VAL A 173 0.28 0.31 6.36
C VAL A 173 1.79 0.30 6.62
N ASN A 174 2.15 -0.18 7.79
CA ASN A 174 3.55 -0.25 8.23
C ASN A 174 4.19 -1.60 7.91
N TRP A 175 3.41 -2.59 7.51
CA TRP A 175 3.86 -3.96 7.34
C TRP A 175 4.48 -4.51 8.64
N LEU A 176 5.65 -5.15 8.52
CA LEU A 176 6.52 -5.55 9.63
C LEU A 176 7.81 -4.70 9.53
N PRO A 177 7.83 -3.50 10.12
CA PRO A 177 8.80 -2.46 9.76
C PRO A 177 10.19 -2.63 10.38
N GLY A 178 10.44 -3.75 11.08
CA GLY A 178 11.73 -4.03 11.71
C GLY A 178 12.07 -3.13 12.91
N GLN A 179 13.32 -3.18 13.35
CA GLN A 179 13.75 -2.58 14.62
C GLN A 179 13.56 -1.07 14.76
N GLU A 180 13.59 -0.32 13.67
CA GLU A 180 13.42 1.14 13.63
C GLU A 180 12.01 1.56 13.18
N GLY A 181 11.04 0.64 13.22
CA GLY A 181 9.68 0.87 12.75
C GLY A 181 8.96 2.02 13.46
N GLY A 182 9.08 2.14 14.76
CA GLY A 182 8.46 3.23 15.52
C GLY A 182 8.99 4.62 15.12
N PRO A 183 10.31 4.87 15.13
CA PRO A 183 10.88 6.12 14.62
C PRO A 183 10.53 6.41 13.16
N ALA A 184 10.54 5.39 12.29
CA ALA A 184 10.14 5.56 10.88
C ALA A 184 8.66 5.97 10.73
N THR A 185 7.78 5.36 11.53
CA THR A 185 6.36 5.74 11.60
C THR A 185 6.20 7.20 12.05
N ALA A 186 6.94 7.61 13.06
CA ALA A 186 6.94 9.00 13.55
C ALA A 186 7.41 9.98 12.47
N ASP A 187 8.47 9.64 11.71
CA ASP A 187 8.94 10.48 10.60
C ASP A 187 7.83 10.73 9.57
N VAL A 188 7.08 9.70 9.22
CA VAL A 188 5.95 9.83 8.30
C VAL A 188 4.84 10.65 8.94
N LEU A 189 4.40 10.31 10.15
CA LEU A 189 3.29 10.98 10.82
C LEU A 189 3.49 12.49 11.01
N PHE A 190 4.73 12.92 11.30
CA PHE A 190 5.06 14.34 11.53
C PHE A 190 5.68 15.03 10.30
N GLY A 191 5.82 14.33 9.18
CA GLY A 191 6.27 14.91 7.91
C GLY A 191 7.77 15.17 7.82
N ASP A 192 8.59 14.57 8.70
CA ASP A 192 10.04 14.51 8.55
C ASP A 192 10.44 13.65 7.33
N TYR A 193 9.53 12.76 6.92
CA TYR A 193 9.61 11.97 5.71
C TYR A 193 8.28 11.98 4.97
N ASN A 194 8.32 12.26 3.65
CA ASN A 194 7.15 12.21 2.80
C ASN A 194 6.95 10.77 2.28
N PRO A 195 5.84 10.09 2.63
CA PRO A 195 5.65 8.69 2.25
C PRO A 195 5.59 8.50 0.73
N ALA A 196 6.20 7.42 0.27
CA ALA A 196 6.22 7.04 -1.14
C ALA A 196 6.08 5.52 -1.35
N GLY A 197 5.81 4.77 -0.30
CA GLY A 197 5.53 3.33 -0.39
C GLY A 197 4.32 3.05 -1.29
N ARG A 198 4.35 1.89 -1.97
CA ARG A 198 3.26 1.43 -2.83
C ARG A 198 2.86 0.03 -2.43
N LEU A 199 1.56 -0.28 -2.53
CA LEU A 199 1.04 -1.60 -2.21
C LEU A 199 1.60 -2.67 -3.15
N PRO A 200 2.27 -3.71 -2.64
CA PRO A 200 2.76 -4.83 -3.45
C PRO A 200 1.68 -5.88 -3.70
N MET A 201 0.47 -5.65 -3.22
CA MET A 201 -0.70 -6.51 -3.39
C MET A 201 -1.98 -5.70 -3.38
N THR A 202 -3.04 -6.28 -3.90
CA THR A 202 -4.39 -5.70 -3.90
C THR A 202 -5.03 -5.89 -2.52
N PHE A 203 -5.68 -4.87 -1.97
CA PHE A 203 -6.44 -4.94 -0.72
C PHE A 203 -7.93 -5.18 -1.03
N PRO A 204 -8.50 -6.31 -0.62
CA PRO A 204 -9.89 -6.64 -0.86
C PRO A 204 -10.85 -5.88 0.07
N ARG A 205 -12.10 -5.79 -0.33
CA ARG A 205 -13.21 -5.35 0.53
C ARG A 205 -13.74 -6.48 1.42
N HIS A 206 -13.62 -7.71 0.93
CA HIS A 206 -14.09 -8.90 1.64
C HIS A 206 -13.32 -10.13 1.17
N VAL A 207 -13.14 -11.10 2.08
CA VAL A 207 -12.46 -12.37 1.78
C VAL A 207 -13.10 -13.13 0.61
N GLY A 208 -14.40 -12.97 0.39
CA GLY A 208 -15.13 -13.58 -0.75
C GLY A 208 -14.68 -13.08 -2.12
N GLN A 209 -13.88 -12.02 -2.21
CA GLN A 209 -13.29 -11.57 -3.48
C GLN A 209 -12.06 -12.39 -3.90
N LEU A 210 -11.47 -13.16 -2.98
CA LEU A 210 -10.26 -13.92 -3.27
C LEU A 210 -10.52 -15.10 -4.23
N PRO A 211 -9.60 -15.39 -5.16
CA PRO A 211 -8.33 -14.70 -5.43
C PRO A 211 -8.54 -13.37 -6.18
N LEU A 212 -7.86 -12.31 -5.74
CA LEU A 212 -8.00 -10.96 -6.27
C LEU A 212 -6.64 -10.44 -6.80
N TYR A 213 -6.33 -10.83 -8.03
CA TYR A 213 -5.10 -10.42 -8.70
C TYR A 213 -5.31 -9.15 -9.52
N TYR A 214 -4.39 -8.16 -9.44
CA TYR A 214 -4.46 -6.97 -10.28
C TYR A 214 -4.33 -7.29 -11.78
N ASN A 215 -3.62 -8.38 -12.10
CA ASN A 215 -3.32 -8.85 -13.44
C ASN A 215 -4.11 -10.11 -13.81
N PHE A 216 -5.35 -10.22 -13.39
CA PHE A 216 -6.20 -11.38 -13.66
C PHE A 216 -6.41 -11.61 -15.16
N LYS A 217 -6.78 -12.84 -15.52
CA LYS A 217 -7.27 -13.18 -16.86
C LYS A 217 -8.77 -12.96 -16.92
N THR A 218 -9.25 -12.22 -17.93
CA THR A 218 -10.69 -11.99 -18.09
C THR A 218 -11.41 -13.32 -18.31
N SER A 219 -12.57 -13.51 -17.72
CA SER A 219 -13.44 -14.67 -17.96
C SER A 219 -14.80 -14.18 -18.49
N GLY A 220 -15.59 -15.08 -19.04
CA GLY A 220 -16.96 -14.78 -19.45
C GLY A 220 -17.91 -14.55 -18.27
N ARG A 221 -17.46 -14.81 -17.04
CA ARG A 221 -18.25 -14.61 -15.83
C ARG A 221 -18.33 -13.13 -15.48
N ARG A 222 -19.51 -12.68 -15.09
CA ARG A 222 -19.70 -11.37 -14.45
C ARG A 222 -19.16 -11.43 -13.03
N TYR A 223 -18.30 -10.45 -12.69
CA TYR A 223 -17.81 -10.26 -11.32
C TYR A 223 -18.68 -9.20 -10.64
N GLU A 224 -19.93 -9.56 -10.38
CA GLU A 224 -20.88 -8.68 -9.69
C GLU A 224 -21.31 -9.38 -8.41
N TYR A 225 -21.23 -8.66 -7.30
CA TYR A 225 -21.85 -9.03 -6.04
C TYR A 225 -23.15 -8.23 -5.89
N SER A 226 -24.17 -8.82 -5.31
CA SER A 226 -25.44 -8.13 -5.06
C SER A 226 -25.39 -7.19 -3.86
N ASP A 227 -24.39 -7.35 -3.01
CA ASP A 227 -24.26 -6.72 -1.69
C ASP A 227 -23.02 -5.84 -1.53
N MET A 228 -22.09 -5.85 -2.50
CA MET A 228 -20.90 -5.00 -2.45
C MET A 228 -20.32 -4.74 -3.84
N GLU A 229 -19.46 -3.75 -3.92
CA GLU A 229 -18.68 -3.46 -5.11
C GLU A 229 -17.66 -4.58 -5.38
N TYR A 230 -17.52 -4.97 -6.66
CA TYR A 230 -16.62 -6.06 -7.04
C TYR A 230 -15.14 -5.62 -7.15
N TYR A 231 -14.86 -4.33 -7.30
CA TYR A 231 -13.48 -3.82 -7.33
C TYR A 231 -12.86 -3.76 -5.93
N PRO A 232 -11.53 -3.81 -5.83
CA PRO A 232 -10.84 -3.82 -4.55
C PRO A 232 -11.05 -2.54 -3.76
N LEU A 233 -10.71 -2.56 -2.48
CA LEU A 233 -10.66 -1.35 -1.67
C LEU A 233 -9.47 -0.47 -2.08
N TYR A 234 -8.27 -1.08 -2.20
CA TYR A 234 -7.08 -0.41 -2.75
C TYR A 234 -6.42 -1.30 -3.80
N TYR A 235 -5.99 -0.67 -4.88
CA TYR A 235 -5.35 -1.37 -6.00
C TYR A 235 -3.88 -1.65 -5.73
N PHE A 236 -3.33 -2.68 -6.37
CA PHE A 236 -1.89 -2.90 -6.47
C PHE A 236 -1.17 -1.63 -6.93
N GLY A 237 0.01 -1.35 -6.38
CA GLY A 237 0.79 -0.16 -6.71
C GLY A 237 0.26 1.15 -6.12
N TYR A 238 -0.87 1.13 -5.38
CA TYR A 238 -1.46 2.33 -4.77
C TYR A 238 -0.69 2.79 -3.53
N GLY A 239 -0.63 4.10 -3.34
CA GLY A 239 -0.12 4.79 -2.17
C GLY A 239 -0.15 6.29 -2.38
N LEU A 240 -0.43 7.05 -1.33
CA LEU A 240 -0.48 8.51 -1.32
C LEU A 240 0.87 9.11 -0.93
N SER A 241 1.02 10.39 -1.22
CA SER A 241 2.14 11.25 -0.83
C SER A 241 1.62 12.54 -0.22
N TYR A 242 2.44 13.27 0.52
CA TYR A 242 2.13 14.64 0.97
C TYR A 242 2.34 15.69 -0.13
N THR A 243 2.70 15.24 -1.32
CA THR A 243 2.77 16.07 -2.53
C THR A 243 1.97 15.44 -3.66
N SER A 244 1.90 16.10 -4.80
CA SER A 244 1.18 15.60 -5.98
C SER A 244 2.08 15.62 -7.20
N PHE A 245 1.90 14.64 -8.07
CA PHE A 245 2.66 14.50 -9.29
C PHE A 245 1.74 14.60 -10.51
N GLU A 246 2.31 15.07 -11.62
CA GLU A 246 1.65 15.15 -12.92
C GLU A 246 2.51 14.46 -13.95
N TYR A 247 1.88 13.67 -14.81
CA TYR A 247 2.52 12.94 -15.89
C TYR A 247 2.24 13.61 -17.23
N SER A 248 3.24 13.67 -18.10
CA SER A 248 3.14 14.28 -19.44
C SER A 248 4.15 13.68 -20.40
N GLY A 249 3.99 13.96 -21.69
CA GLY A 249 4.99 13.69 -22.72
C GLY A 249 5.30 12.22 -22.94
N LEU A 250 4.30 11.34 -22.86
CA LEU A 250 4.49 9.91 -23.16
C LEU A 250 4.99 9.74 -24.60
N LYS A 251 6.12 9.05 -24.75
CA LYS A 251 6.70 8.64 -26.02
C LYS A 251 6.95 7.15 -25.99
N ILE A 252 6.54 6.47 -27.03
CA ILE A 252 6.72 5.02 -27.21
C ILE A 252 7.39 4.84 -28.56
N GLN A 253 8.54 4.17 -28.59
CA GLN A 253 9.31 3.97 -29.80
C GLN A 253 9.82 2.54 -29.86
N GLU A 254 9.43 1.82 -30.91
CA GLU A 254 10.01 0.54 -31.30
C GLU A 254 11.34 0.77 -32.02
N LYS A 255 12.35 -0.02 -31.67
CA LYS A 255 13.67 -0.03 -32.29
C LYS A 255 13.78 -1.15 -33.32
N GLU A 256 14.76 -1.07 -34.20
CA GLU A 256 15.03 -2.10 -35.24
C GLU A 256 15.27 -3.51 -34.66
N ASN A 257 15.80 -3.60 -33.45
CA ASN A 257 16.02 -4.88 -32.76
C ASN A 257 14.79 -5.40 -31.99
N GLY A 258 13.64 -4.77 -32.17
CA GLY A 258 12.39 -5.11 -31.48
C GLY A 258 12.28 -4.63 -30.03
N ASN A 259 13.30 -3.97 -29.48
CA ASN A 259 13.18 -3.33 -28.17
C ASN A 259 12.26 -2.10 -28.25
N ILE A 260 11.60 -1.79 -27.14
CA ILE A 260 10.73 -0.62 -27.03
C ILE A 260 11.28 0.32 -25.98
N THR A 261 11.47 1.60 -26.36
CA THR A 261 11.76 2.66 -25.40
C THR A 261 10.46 3.36 -25.03
N VAL A 262 10.17 3.47 -23.74
CA VAL A 262 9.02 4.21 -23.20
C VAL A 262 9.52 5.35 -22.33
N GLN A 263 9.14 6.59 -22.66
CA GLN A 263 9.52 7.77 -21.91
C GLN A 263 8.29 8.53 -21.43
N ALA A 264 8.36 9.07 -20.21
CA ALA A 264 7.35 9.98 -19.68
C ALA A 264 8.02 11.03 -18.79
N THR A 265 7.47 12.22 -18.74
CA THR A 265 7.90 13.28 -17.83
C THR A 265 7.00 13.33 -16.62
N VAL A 266 7.59 13.31 -15.43
CA VAL A 266 6.90 13.44 -14.14
C VAL A 266 7.31 14.74 -13.50
N LYS A 267 6.32 15.53 -13.05
CA LYS A 267 6.51 16.82 -12.39
C LYS A 267 5.89 16.80 -11.01
N ASN A 268 6.60 17.28 -10.02
CA ASN A 268 6.03 17.55 -8.70
C ASN A 268 5.26 18.88 -8.75
N ILE A 269 3.94 18.82 -8.66
CA ILE A 269 3.03 19.99 -8.70
C ILE A 269 2.60 20.44 -7.31
N GLY A 270 3.05 19.78 -6.24
CA GLY A 270 2.74 20.15 -4.87
C GLY A 270 3.81 21.06 -4.24
N GLN A 271 3.69 21.25 -2.91
CA GLN A 271 4.50 22.19 -2.15
C GLN A 271 5.63 21.52 -1.33
N ARG A 272 5.72 20.19 -1.36
CA ARG A 272 6.73 19.41 -0.62
C ARG A 272 7.57 18.60 -1.60
N ALA A 273 8.84 18.46 -1.28
CA ALA A 273 9.68 17.47 -1.96
C ALA A 273 9.17 16.05 -1.63
N GLY A 274 9.29 15.15 -2.57
CA GLY A 274 8.87 13.77 -2.37
C GLY A 274 9.31 12.86 -3.49
N ASP A 275 9.17 11.58 -3.23
CA ASP A 275 9.47 10.54 -4.20
C ASP A 275 8.20 10.09 -4.90
N GLU A 276 8.33 9.81 -6.18
CA GLU A 276 7.32 9.11 -6.98
C GLU A 276 7.87 7.76 -7.43
N VAL A 277 7.03 6.73 -7.35
CA VAL A 277 7.31 5.41 -7.91
C VAL A 277 6.58 5.30 -9.23
N VAL A 278 7.28 5.58 -10.30
CA VAL A 278 6.77 5.53 -11.67
C VAL A 278 6.74 4.07 -12.12
N GLN A 279 5.57 3.57 -12.48
CA GLN A 279 5.29 2.18 -12.82
C GLN A 279 4.94 2.07 -14.30
N LEU A 280 5.51 1.08 -14.99
CA LEU A 280 5.24 0.78 -16.39
C LEU A 280 4.44 -0.51 -16.51
N TYR A 281 3.25 -0.41 -17.10
CA TYR A 281 2.38 -1.55 -17.35
C TYR A 281 2.19 -1.77 -18.85
N VAL A 282 2.04 -3.04 -19.22
CA VAL A 282 1.76 -3.48 -20.59
C VAL A 282 0.51 -4.33 -20.62
N THR A 283 -0.34 -4.08 -21.59
CA THR A 283 -1.51 -4.90 -21.94
C THR A 283 -1.35 -5.35 -23.39
N ASP A 284 -1.28 -6.65 -23.61
CA ASP A 284 -1.40 -7.23 -24.94
C ASP A 284 -2.87 -7.25 -25.32
N MET A 285 -3.23 -6.50 -26.37
CA MET A 285 -4.63 -6.29 -26.76
C MET A 285 -5.22 -7.51 -27.44
N TYR A 286 -4.44 -8.16 -28.29
CA TYR A 286 -4.89 -9.31 -29.09
C TYR A 286 -3.78 -10.35 -29.14
N ALA A 287 -4.04 -11.52 -28.60
CA ALA A 287 -3.10 -12.63 -28.57
C ALA A 287 -3.77 -13.95 -28.99
N SER A 288 -2.99 -14.88 -29.49
CA SER A 288 -3.43 -16.24 -29.88
C SER A 288 -3.98 -17.02 -28.67
N VAL A 289 -3.50 -16.68 -27.48
CA VAL A 289 -3.94 -17.28 -26.22
C VAL A 289 -4.48 -16.21 -25.24
N LYS A 290 -5.18 -16.66 -24.20
CA LYS A 290 -5.70 -15.76 -23.16
C LYS A 290 -4.59 -15.18 -22.31
N THR A 291 -4.27 -13.91 -22.49
CA THR A 291 -3.28 -13.16 -21.71
C THR A 291 -3.91 -12.49 -20.48
N ARG A 292 -3.07 -11.95 -19.63
CA ARG A 292 -3.46 -11.14 -18.47
C ARG A 292 -4.01 -9.78 -18.92
N ILE A 293 -4.85 -9.17 -18.08
CA ILE A 293 -5.47 -7.88 -18.41
C ILE A 293 -4.46 -6.75 -18.49
N THR A 294 -3.42 -6.79 -17.68
CA THR A 294 -2.28 -5.89 -17.67
C THR A 294 -1.17 -6.48 -16.81
N GLU A 295 0.08 -6.11 -17.04
CA GLU A 295 1.21 -6.59 -16.24
C GLU A 295 2.19 -5.46 -15.97
N LEU A 296 2.64 -5.34 -14.72
CA LEU A 296 3.78 -4.49 -14.36
C LEU A 296 5.04 -5.08 -15.00
N LYS A 297 5.71 -4.31 -15.83
CA LYS A 297 6.94 -4.74 -16.51
C LYS A 297 8.19 -4.08 -15.95
N ASP A 298 8.06 -2.84 -15.46
CA ASP A 298 9.18 -2.12 -14.85
C ASP A 298 8.68 -1.02 -13.93
N PHE A 299 9.55 -0.51 -13.05
CA PHE A 299 9.28 0.67 -12.23
C PHE A 299 10.58 1.38 -11.85
N THR A 300 10.47 2.67 -11.56
CA THR A 300 11.59 3.46 -11.05
C THR A 300 11.13 4.45 -9.99
N ARG A 301 11.96 4.66 -8.97
CA ARG A 301 11.73 5.67 -7.93
C ARG A 301 12.55 6.91 -8.25
N ILE A 302 11.91 8.07 -8.24
CA ILE A 302 12.54 9.36 -8.49
C ILE A 302 12.21 10.34 -7.38
N HIS A 303 13.19 11.15 -6.98
CA HIS A 303 12.99 12.27 -6.05
C HIS A 303 12.80 13.57 -6.81
N LEU A 304 11.79 14.36 -6.43
CA LEU A 304 11.46 15.64 -7.06
C LEU A 304 11.18 16.72 -6.00
N LYS A 305 11.84 17.86 -6.16
CA LYS A 305 11.53 19.08 -5.39
C LYS A 305 10.23 19.71 -5.93
N PRO A 306 9.57 20.61 -5.16
CA PRO A 306 8.43 21.37 -5.65
C PRO A 306 8.74 22.05 -6.99
N GLY A 307 7.88 21.84 -8.00
CA GLY A 307 8.04 22.38 -9.34
C GLY A 307 9.03 21.65 -10.25
N GLU A 308 9.86 20.76 -9.70
CA GLU A 308 10.83 19.97 -10.47
C GLU A 308 10.14 18.94 -11.36
N ALA A 309 10.68 18.75 -12.56
CA ALA A 309 10.25 17.74 -13.51
C ALA A 309 11.44 16.88 -13.95
N LYS A 310 11.20 15.59 -14.14
CA LYS A 310 12.20 14.63 -14.63
C LYS A 310 11.58 13.69 -15.65
N THR A 311 12.29 13.47 -16.75
CA THR A 311 11.92 12.43 -17.72
C THR A 311 12.51 11.10 -17.26
N VAL A 312 11.64 10.10 -17.15
CA VAL A 312 12.01 8.70 -16.94
C VAL A 312 12.00 7.96 -18.26
N SER A 313 12.82 6.95 -18.37
CA SER A 313 12.93 6.12 -19.56
C SER A 313 12.99 4.65 -19.15
N PHE A 314 12.14 3.84 -19.74
CA PHE A 314 12.12 2.39 -19.60
C PHE A 314 12.50 1.74 -20.92
N GLU A 315 13.10 0.57 -20.86
CA GLU A 315 13.38 -0.25 -22.05
C GLU A 315 12.73 -1.63 -21.83
N LEU A 316 11.84 -2.00 -22.76
CA LEU A 316 11.27 -3.34 -22.83
C LEU A 316 11.96 -4.10 -23.95
N THR A 317 12.41 -5.30 -23.66
CA THR A 317 12.91 -6.24 -24.68
C THR A 317 11.75 -7.10 -25.20
N PRO A 318 11.92 -7.86 -26.27
CA PRO A 318 10.91 -8.83 -26.71
C PRO A 318 10.45 -9.76 -25.58
N TYR A 319 11.31 -10.09 -24.62
CA TYR A 319 10.97 -10.97 -23.49
C TYR A 319 9.81 -10.42 -22.64
N GLU A 320 9.81 -9.12 -22.31
CA GLU A 320 8.72 -8.49 -21.52
C GLU A 320 7.38 -8.50 -22.26
N LEU A 321 7.39 -8.58 -23.60
CA LEU A 321 6.18 -8.65 -24.41
C LEU A 321 5.73 -10.09 -24.71
N SER A 322 6.60 -11.07 -24.44
CA SER A 322 6.38 -12.46 -24.81
C SER A 322 5.24 -13.13 -24.03
N LEU A 323 4.64 -14.09 -24.66
CA LEU A 323 3.67 -15.03 -24.09
C LEU A 323 4.10 -16.48 -24.33
N LEU A 324 3.49 -17.40 -23.59
CA LEU A 324 3.55 -18.83 -23.91
C LEU A 324 2.32 -19.18 -24.73
N ASN A 325 2.53 -19.67 -25.97
CA ASN A 325 1.45 -20.09 -26.84
C ASN A 325 0.88 -21.45 -26.41
N ASP A 326 -0.04 -22.02 -27.16
CA ASP A 326 -0.67 -23.31 -26.87
C ASP A 326 0.25 -24.53 -27.06
N HIS A 327 1.40 -24.32 -27.72
CA HIS A 327 2.49 -25.31 -27.83
C HIS A 327 3.53 -25.17 -26.73
N MET A 328 3.36 -24.21 -25.79
CA MET A 328 4.31 -23.88 -24.74
C MET A 328 5.61 -23.22 -25.26
N ASP A 329 5.60 -22.73 -26.49
CA ASP A 329 6.70 -21.93 -27.01
C ASP A 329 6.56 -20.49 -26.52
N ARG A 330 7.69 -19.89 -26.14
CA ARG A 330 7.73 -18.47 -25.81
C ARG A 330 7.87 -17.66 -27.10
N VAL A 331 6.84 -16.86 -27.37
CA VAL A 331 6.77 -16.07 -28.60
C VAL A 331 6.36 -14.63 -28.32
N VAL A 332 6.76 -13.73 -29.20
CA VAL A 332 6.18 -12.37 -29.28
C VAL A 332 5.39 -12.30 -30.57
N GLU A 333 4.12 -11.99 -30.46
CA GLU A 333 3.22 -11.86 -31.61
C GLU A 333 3.12 -10.40 -32.05
N LYS A 334 3.05 -10.18 -33.36
CA LYS A 334 2.72 -8.85 -33.90
C LYS A 334 1.36 -8.41 -33.45
N GLY A 335 1.21 -7.12 -33.15
CA GLY A 335 -0.10 -6.59 -32.80
C GLY A 335 -0.04 -5.39 -31.91
N ALA A 336 -1.21 -5.02 -31.42
CA ALA A 336 -1.40 -3.85 -30.60
C ALA A 336 -1.11 -4.13 -29.13
N PHE A 337 -0.23 -3.33 -28.55
CA PHE A 337 0.03 -3.30 -27.13
C PHE A 337 -0.37 -1.94 -26.54
N LYS A 338 -1.06 -1.96 -25.40
CA LYS A 338 -1.34 -0.75 -24.64
C LYS A 338 -0.29 -0.56 -23.57
N ILE A 339 0.40 0.56 -23.64
CA ILE A 339 1.45 0.96 -22.69
C ILE A 339 0.86 1.97 -21.73
N LEU A 340 1.05 1.75 -20.41
CA LEU A 340 0.54 2.61 -19.38
C LEU A 340 1.68 2.97 -18.42
N VAL A 341 1.86 4.27 -18.15
CA VAL A 341 2.89 4.79 -17.22
C VAL A 341 2.21 5.63 -16.18
N GLY A 342 2.39 5.30 -14.90
CA GLY A 342 1.74 6.03 -13.80
C GLY A 342 2.22 5.66 -12.42
N GLY A 343 1.62 6.26 -11.38
CA GLY A 343 1.96 6.06 -9.97
C GLY A 343 1.15 4.96 -9.25
N VAL A 344 0.29 4.24 -9.97
CA VAL A 344 -0.57 3.17 -9.46
C VAL A 344 -0.94 2.24 -10.61
N SER A 345 -1.32 1.00 -10.34
CA SER A 345 -1.83 0.12 -11.39
C SER A 345 -3.06 0.72 -12.08
N PRO A 346 -3.18 0.57 -13.39
CA PRO A 346 -4.37 0.99 -14.10
C PRO A 346 -5.61 0.29 -13.55
N GLN A 347 -6.71 1.04 -13.45
CA GLN A 347 -7.96 0.52 -12.94
C GLN A 347 -8.76 -0.13 -14.07
N TYR A 348 -9.36 -1.26 -13.77
CA TYR A 348 -10.34 -1.85 -14.67
C TYR A 348 -11.66 -1.10 -14.54
N VAL A 349 -12.03 -0.39 -15.61
CA VAL A 349 -13.30 0.36 -15.63
C VAL A 349 -14.43 -0.58 -16.00
N ALA A 350 -15.34 -0.76 -15.09
CA ALA A 350 -16.34 -1.83 -15.08
C ALA A 350 -17.31 -1.90 -16.25
N LYS A 351 -17.53 -0.80 -16.95
CA LYS A 351 -18.63 -0.75 -17.93
C LYS A 351 -18.42 -1.64 -19.16
N ASP A 352 -17.18 -1.91 -19.51
CA ASP A 352 -16.86 -2.59 -20.78
C ASP A 352 -15.86 -3.72 -20.60
N ARG A 353 -15.86 -4.57 -19.72
CA ARG A 353 -15.14 -5.84 -19.50
C ARG A 353 -14.12 -6.28 -20.58
N ILE A 354 -13.66 -5.36 -21.40
CA ILE A 354 -12.73 -5.54 -22.52
C ILE A 354 -11.38 -4.96 -22.10
N LYS A 355 -10.28 -5.53 -22.58
CA LYS A 355 -8.92 -4.99 -22.37
C LYS A 355 -8.79 -3.51 -22.74
N ASP A 356 -9.63 -3.03 -23.67
CA ASP A 356 -9.68 -1.62 -24.09
C ASP A 356 -10.05 -0.64 -22.97
N SER A 357 -10.78 -1.13 -21.95
CA SER A 357 -11.20 -0.32 -20.80
C SER A 357 -10.16 -0.21 -19.69
N VAL A 358 -9.04 -0.94 -19.78
CA VAL A 358 -7.94 -0.81 -18.84
C VAL A 358 -7.25 0.53 -19.03
N GLY A 359 -7.22 1.35 -18.01
CA GLY A 359 -6.61 2.67 -18.06
C GLY A 359 -6.61 3.38 -16.72
N TYR A 360 -6.22 4.64 -16.73
CA TYR A 360 -6.29 5.49 -15.55
C TYR A 360 -7.62 6.26 -15.56
N ALA A 361 -8.36 6.18 -14.45
CA ALA A 361 -9.58 6.97 -14.25
C ALA A 361 -9.30 8.48 -14.16
N ASP A 362 -8.05 8.85 -13.81
CA ASP A 362 -7.56 10.21 -13.71
C ASP A 362 -6.23 10.33 -14.45
N SER A 363 -6.15 11.22 -15.43
CA SER A 363 -4.92 11.49 -16.20
C SER A 363 -3.74 11.98 -15.35
N LYS A 364 -4.01 12.56 -14.17
CA LYS A 364 -2.97 12.91 -13.19
C LYS A 364 -2.31 11.69 -12.56
N LYS A 365 -2.95 10.52 -12.60
CA LYS A 365 -2.39 9.26 -12.06
C LYS A 365 -1.50 8.54 -13.06
N GLY A 366 -1.57 8.87 -14.33
CA GLY A 366 -0.76 8.24 -15.36
C GLY A 366 -1.20 8.56 -16.77
N LEU A 367 -0.45 8.02 -17.73
CA LEU A 367 -0.63 8.17 -19.18
C LEU A 367 -0.79 6.80 -19.82
N SER A 368 -1.48 6.74 -20.94
CA SER A 368 -1.57 5.55 -21.78
C SER A 368 -1.35 5.88 -23.25
N GLY A 369 -0.76 4.93 -23.98
CA GLY A 369 -0.55 5.01 -25.42
C GLY A 369 -0.63 3.64 -26.05
N MET A 370 -0.87 3.60 -27.37
CA MET A 370 -0.88 2.38 -28.15
C MET A 370 0.45 2.21 -28.88
N LEU A 371 0.91 0.99 -28.99
CA LEU A 371 2.04 0.54 -29.80
C LEU A 371 1.53 -0.54 -30.77
N GLU A 372 1.76 -0.34 -32.07
CA GLU A 372 1.62 -1.40 -33.06
C GLU A 372 2.98 -2.08 -33.23
N TYR A 373 3.16 -3.22 -32.58
CA TYR A 373 4.41 -3.95 -32.60
C TYR A 373 4.57 -4.75 -33.89
N THR A 374 5.68 -4.55 -34.56
CA THR A 374 5.87 -5.02 -35.94
C THR A 374 6.76 -6.25 -36.07
N HIS A 375 7.46 -6.65 -35.00
CA HIS A 375 8.36 -7.79 -35.00
C HIS A 375 7.67 -9.08 -34.49
N GLU A 376 8.15 -10.21 -34.94
CA GLU A 376 7.84 -11.54 -34.39
C GLU A 376 9.12 -12.19 -33.94
N PHE A 377 9.11 -12.75 -32.73
CA PHE A 377 10.26 -13.46 -32.20
C PHE A 377 9.81 -14.77 -31.55
N ALA A 378 10.61 -15.86 -31.76
CA ALA A 378 10.69 -16.90 -30.75
C ALA A 378 11.61 -16.34 -29.65
N ALA A 379 11.10 -16.21 -28.43
CA ALA A 379 11.93 -15.76 -27.32
C ALA A 379 12.62 -17.00 -26.74
N ASP A 380 13.92 -17.06 -26.83
CA ASP A 380 14.77 -18.11 -26.25
C ASP A 380 14.69 -18.14 -24.72
#